data_5c0f14f1294e8c3a8ab939ca289576e3
#
_entry.id   5c0f14f1294e8c3a8ab939ca289576e3
#
_cell.length_a   1.000
_cell.length_b   1.000
_cell.length_c   1.000
_cell.angle_alpha   90.00
_cell.angle_beta   90.00
_cell.angle_gamma   90.00
#
_symmetry.space_group_name_H-M   'P 1'
#
loop_
_entity.id
_entity.type
_entity.pdbx_description
1 polymer ?
#
loop_
_entity_poly.entity_id
_entity_poly.type
_entity_poly.pdbx_seq_one_letter_code
_entity_poly.pdbx_strand_id
1 'polypeptide(L)'
;EWFHNLNMNQYENIYLAGYQLCGDKSDIVVDWLLNQSDKNIFFAPGPVINNISKNTLEKIFSINPILHLNEKEALEFTKKDNINDSILKLYELTKNVVFITLGERGVIFYNGKNITHIEGEKVKVVDTIGAGDSHIGAIISAYSLWADKMNFNCSWSNYLNENNYFIKGCKLANKVASEVVQV
;
A
#
# COMPACT_ATOMS: atom_id res chain seq x y z
N GLU A 1 20.39 4.55 11.27
CA GLU A 1 20.72 4.45 12.73
C GLU A 1 19.61 5.04 13.61
N TRP A 2 18.96 6.17 13.24
CA TRP A 2 17.94 6.83 14.07
C TRP A 2 16.72 5.96 14.37
N PHE A 3 16.27 5.10 13.46
CA PHE A 3 15.09 4.25 13.67
C PHE A 3 15.33 3.08 14.65
N HIS A 4 16.58 2.69 14.96
CA HIS A 4 16.86 1.69 15.98
C HIS A 4 16.47 2.14 17.40
N ASN A 5 16.34 3.45 17.61
CA ASN A 5 15.97 4.03 18.90
C ASN A 5 14.48 4.34 19.02
N LEU A 6 13.66 4.04 17.98
CA LEU A 6 12.23 4.25 18.05
C LEU A 6 11.57 3.21 18.96
N ASN A 7 10.73 3.68 19.85
CA ASN A 7 9.84 2.79 20.60
C ASN A 7 8.68 2.34 19.70
N MET A 8 8.87 1.21 19.01
CA MET A 8 7.90 0.68 18.06
C MET A 8 6.61 0.17 18.71
N ASN A 9 6.56 -0.01 20.04
CA ASN A 9 5.37 -0.49 20.73
C ASN A 9 4.16 0.45 20.61
N GLN A 10 4.39 1.74 20.31
CA GLN A 10 3.33 2.73 20.12
C GLN A 10 2.86 2.88 18.66
N TYR A 11 3.44 2.14 17.72
CA TYR A 11 3.09 2.19 16.29
C TYR A 11 2.62 0.82 15.82
N GLU A 12 1.50 0.78 15.11
CA GLU A 12 0.96 -0.45 14.52
C GLU A 12 1.25 -0.55 13.04
N ASN A 13 1.45 0.59 12.39
CA ASN A 13 1.59 0.70 10.95
C ASN A 13 2.95 1.29 10.57
N ILE A 14 3.58 0.70 9.56
CA ILE A 14 4.82 1.19 8.97
C ILE A 14 4.57 1.44 7.49
N TYR A 15 4.82 2.67 7.03
CA TYR A 15 4.84 3.01 5.62
C TYR A 15 6.27 2.91 5.08
N LEU A 16 6.43 2.14 4.02
CA LEU A 16 7.69 1.92 3.32
C LEU A 16 7.58 2.41 1.88
N ALA A 17 8.37 3.40 1.51
CA ALA A 17 8.50 3.83 0.12
C ALA A 17 9.67 3.10 -0.57
N GLY A 18 9.56 2.84 -1.88
CA GLY A 18 10.58 2.13 -2.63
C GLY A 18 11.94 2.80 -2.64
N TYR A 19 11.98 4.13 -2.56
CA TYR A 19 13.24 4.89 -2.50
C TYR A 19 14.14 4.51 -1.32
N GLN A 20 13.55 4.06 -0.20
CA GLN A 20 14.30 3.61 0.99
C GLN A 20 14.99 2.26 0.77
N LEU A 21 14.60 1.54 -0.28
CA LEU A 21 15.16 0.25 -0.67
C LEU A 21 16.15 0.34 -1.84
N CYS A 22 16.44 1.56 -2.31
CA CYS A 22 17.42 1.82 -3.34
C CYS A 22 18.71 2.35 -2.70
N GLY A 23 19.84 1.73 -3.03
CA GLY A 23 21.18 2.17 -2.57
C GLY A 23 21.78 1.29 -1.47
N ASP A 24 22.98 1.69 -1.05
CA ASP A 24 23.89 0.85 -0.24
C ASP A 24 23.39 0.55 1.19
N LYS A 25 22.39 1.29 1.68
CA LYS A 25 21.85 1.12 3.04
C LYS A 25 20.50 0.38 3.06
N SER A 26 20.05 -0.13 1.94
CA SER A 26 18.78 -0.84 1.84
C SER A 26 18.72 -2.07 2.76
N ASP A 27 19.82 -2.80 2.91
CA ASP A 27 19.89 -3.98 3.78
C ASP A 27 19.61 -3.63 5.25
N ILE A 28 20.05 -2.47 5.74
CA ILE A 28 19.77 -2.02 7.12
C ILE A 28 18.27 -1.82 7.35
N VAL A 29 17.59 -1.22 6.38
CA VAL A 29 16.13 -1.00 6.43
C VAL A 29 15.40 -2.33 6.38
N VAL A 30 15.81 -3.22 5.47
CA VAL A 30 15.21 -4.55 5.31
C VAL A 30 15.38 -5.39 6.57
N ASP A 31 16.60 -5.50 7.11
CA ASP A 31 16.89 -6.29 8.30
C ASP A 31 16.12 -5.76 9.53
N TRP A 32 15.94 -4.43 9.63
CA TRP A 32 15.11 -3.83 10.66
C TRP A 32 13.63 -4.20 10.46
N LEU A 33 13.10 -4.12 9.23
CA LEU A 33 11.70 -4.47 8.92
C LEU A 33 11.38 -5.94 9.19
N LEU A 34 12.31 -6.86 8.90
CA LEU A 34 12.13 -8.29 9.18
C LEU A 34 11.90 -8.59 10.68
N ASN A 35 12.32 -7.70 11.57
CA ASN A 35 12.07 -7.79 13.00
C ASN A 35 10.76 -7.11 13.45
N GLN A 36 9.93 -6.59 12.51
CA GLN A 36 8.66 -5.91 12.80
C GLN A 36 7.46 -6.78 12.36
N SER A 37 7.50 -8.08 12.60
CA SER A 37 6.48 -9.04 12.12
C SER A 37 5.11 -8.85 12.76
N ASP A 38 5.00 -8.10 13.84
CA ASP A 38 3.77 -7.73 14.54
C ASP A 38 3.11 -6.48 13.98
N LYS A 39 3.73 -5.80 13.00
CA LYS A 39 3.27 -4.54 12.42
C LYS A 39 2.64 -4.74 11.04
N ASN A 40 1.73 -3.85 10.68
CA ASN A 40 1.24 -3.76 9.32
C ASN A 40 2.24 -2.98 8.46
N ILE A 41 2.84 -3.62 7.48
CA ILE A 41 3.77 -2.97 6.55
C ILE A 41 3.01 -2.57 5.30
N PHE A 42 2.89 -1.26 5.06
CA PHE A 42 2.32 -0.69 3.84
C PHE A 42 3.47 -0.34 2.89
N PHE A 43 3.60 -1.07 1.80
CA PHE A 43 4.68 -0.90 0.85
C PHE A 43 4.19 -0.24 -0.44
N ALA A 44 4.69 0.95 -0.71
CA ALA A 44 4.50 1.67 -1.98
C ALA A 44 5.86 1.78 -2.69
N PRO A 45 6.20 0.82 -3.56
CA PRO A 45 7.50 0.82 -4.23
C PRO A 45 7.70 2.00 -5.17
N GLY A 46 6.62 2.55 -5.73
CA GLY A 46 6.67 3.65 -6.69
C GLY A 46 7.42 3.28 -7.97
N PRO A 47 7.85 4.28 -8.76
CA PRO A 47 8.48 4.06 -10.06
C PRO A 47 9.84 3.36 -9.98
N VAL A 48 10.41 3.24 -8.79
CA VAL A 48 11.73 2.63 -8.57
C VAL A 48 11.66 1.12 -8.32
N ILE A 49 10.48 0.50 -8.36
CA ILE A 49 10.30 -0.93 -8.06
C ILE A 49 11.25 -1.83 -8.87
N ASN A 50 11.48 -1.50 -10.12
CA ASN A 50 12.39 -2.25 -11.01
C ASN A 50 13.89 -2.01 -10.70
N ASN A 51 14.22 -1.01 -9.88
CA ASN A 51 15.58 -0.70 -9.46
C ASN A 51 15.93 -1.34 -8.11
N ILE A 52 14.94 -1.85 -7.39
CA ILE A 52 15.15 -2.59 -6.14
C ILE A 52 15.67 -3.99 -6.48
N SER A 53 16.72 -4.42 -5.78
CA SER A 53 17.30 -5.73 -6.05
C SER A 53 16.27 -6.85 -5.83
N LYS A 54 16.37 -7.92 -6.63
CA LYS A 54 15.49 -9.09 -6.49
C LYS A 54 15.54 -9.67 -5.08
N ASN A 55 16.73 -9.78 -4.49
CA ASN A 55 16.91 -10.29 -3.13
C ASN A 55 16.20 -9.39 -2.09
N THR A 56 16.31 -8.07 -2.22
CA THR A 56 15.61 -7.10 -1.37
C THR A 56 14.10 -7.26 -1.48
N LEU A 57 13.56 -7.36 -2.71
CA LEU A 57 12.13 -7.57 -2.93
C LEU A 57 11.63 -8.90 -2.35
N GLU A 58 12.40 -9.99 -2.51
CA GLU A 58 12.05 -11.30 -1.93
C GLU A 58 11.97 -11.23 -0.41
N LYS A 59 12.91 -10.56 0.25
CA LYS A 59 12.88 -10.32 1.69
C LYS A 59 11.65 -9.49 2.10
N ILE A 60 11.36 -8.38 1.40
CA ILE A 60 10.18 -7.54 1.70
C ILE A 60 8.88 -8.31 1.46
N PHE A 61 8.76 -9.07 0.37
CA PHE A 61 7.55 -9.86 0.13
C PHE A 61 7.36 -10.99 1.14
N SER A 62 8.43 -11.52 1.74
CA SER A 62 8.34 -12.57 2.76
C SER A 62 7.66 -12.11 4.06
N ILE A 63 7.58 -10.81 4.32
CA ILE A 63 6.84 -10.24 5.47
C ILE A 63 5.40 -9.86 5.14
N ASN A 64 4.89 -10.30 3.99
CA ASN A 64 3.51 -10.13 3.55
C ASN A 64 3.02 -8.66 3.63
N PRO A 65 3.69 -7.70 2.96
CA PRO A 65 3.30 -6.31 3.02
C PRO A 65 1.96 -6.08 2.30
N ILE A 66 1.24 -5.07 2.75
CA ILE A 66 0.12 -4.48 2.03
C ILE A 66 0.72 -3.66 0.89
N LEU A 67 0.41 -4.03 -0.34
CA LEU A 67 1.07 -3.45 -1.51
C LEU A 67 0.21 -2.39 -2.18
N HIS A 68 0.83 -1.26 -2.52
CA HIS A 68 0.16 -0.15 -3.19
C HIS A 68 1.00 0.33 -4.39
N LEU A 69 0.42 0.26 -5.60
CA LEU A 69 1.04 0.71 -6.84
C LEU A 69 0.03 1.48 -7.69
N ASN A 70 0.53 2.19 -8.70
CA ASN A 70 -0.32 2.61 -9.81
C ASN A 70 -0.35 1.54 -10.92
N GLU A 71 -1.27 1.71 -11.87
CA GLU A 71 -1.47 0.77 -12.99
C GLU A 71 -0.18 0.53 -13.79
N LYS A 72 0.53 1.61 -14.12
CA LYS A 72 1.77 1.53 -14.90
C LYS A 72 2.83 0.72 -14.17
N GLU A 73 3.08 1.01 -12.91
CA GLU A 73 4.04 0.30 -12.05
C GLU A 73 3.69 -1.19 -11.94
N ALA A 74 2.41 -1.50 -11.74
CA ALA A 74 1.93 -2.86 -11.61
C ALA A 74 2.14 -3.68 -12.90
N LEU A 75 1.76 -3.14 -14.05
CA LEU A 75 1.93 -3.79 -15.34
C LEU A 75 3.41 -3.96 -15.71
N GLU A 76 4.22 -2.93 -15.52
CA GLU A 76 5.66 -2.97 -15.81
C GLU A 76 6.40 -3.98 -14.93
N PHE A 77 6.08 -4.04 -13.63
CA PHE A 77 6.73 -4.98 -12.71
C PHE A 77 6.34 -6.43 -12.98
N THR A 78 5.05 -6.69 -13.15
CA THR A 78 4.54 -8.07 -13.31
C THR A 78 4.74 -8.62 -14.73
N LYS A 79 5.01 -7.74 -15.72
CA LYS A 79 5.07 -8.08 -17.16
C LYS A 79 3.77 -8.71 -17.63
N LYS A 80 2.63 -8.22 -17.15
CA LYS A 80 1.30 -8.66 -17.56
C LYS A 80 0.66 -7.64 -18.49
N ASP A 81 -0.19 -8.12 -19.40
CA ASP A 81 -0.88 -7.28 -20.39
C ASP A 81 -2.15 -6.65 -19.86
N ASN A 82 -2.67 -7.14 -18.74
CA ASN A 82 -3.87 -6.59 -18.11
C ASN A 82 -3.75 -6.52 -16.59
N ILE A 83 -4.55 -5.63 -16.03
CA ILE A 83 -4.46 -5.27 -14.62
C ILE A 83 -4.98 -6.38 -13.67
N ASN A 84 -5.93 -7.20 -14.12
CA ASN A 84 -6.47 -8.30 -13.31
C ASN A 84 -5.43 -9.40 -13.11
N ASP A 85 -4.70 -9.77 -14.17
CA ASP A 85 -3.59 -10.73 -14.04
C ASP A 85 -2.44 -10.15 -13.23
N SER A 86 -2.22 -8.84 -13.37
CA SER A 86 -1.18 -8.13 -12.62
C SER A 86 -1.47 -8.17 -11.11
N ILE A 87 -2.68 -7.80 -10.69
CA ILE A 87 -3.04 -7.78 -9.26
C ILE A 87 -3.00 -9.16 -8.62
N LEU A 88 -3.43 -10.20 -9.34
CA LEU A 88 -3.34 -11.58 -8.88
C LEU A 88 -1.89 -12.03 -8.70
N LYS A 89 -1.01 -11.67 -9.66
CA LYS A 89 0.43 -11.96 -9.56
C LYS A 89 1.09 -11.26 -8.38
N LEU A 90 0.74 -10.01 -8.13
CA LEU A 90 1.25 -9.25 -6.99
C LEU A 90 0.79 -9.86 -5.66
N TYR A 91 -0.47 -10.29 -5.58
CA TYR A 91 -0.98 -10.99 -4.41
C TYR A 91 -0.25 -12.32 -4.15
N GLU A 92 0.09 -13.07 -5.20
CA GLU A 92 0.90 -14.29 -5.05
C GLU A 92 2.25 -14.03 -4.38
N LEU A 93 2.82 -12.83 -4.58
CA LEU A 93 4.10 -12.45 -3.98
C LEU A 93 3.96 -12.02 -2.52
N THR A 94 2.92 -11.23 -2.20
CA THR A 94 2.77 -10.61 -0.87
C THR A 94 1.87 -11.39 0.08
N LYS A 95 0.96 -12.24 -0.44
CA LYS A 95 -0.07 -12.95 0.34
C LYS A 95 -0.94 -12.00 1.19
N ASN A 96 -0.99 -10.74 0.83
CA ASN A 96 -1.75 -9.70 1.50
C ASN A 96 -2.43 -8.80 0.46
N VAL A 97 -3.33 -7.92 0.92
CA VAL A 97 -4.08 -7.06 0.02
C VAL A 97 -3.16 -6.23 -0.88
N VAL A 98 -3.55 -6.15 -2.13
CA VAL A 98 -2.90 -5.32 -3.15
C VAL A 98 -3.88 -4.26 -3.61
N PHE A 99 -3.45 -3.00 -3.59
CA PHE A 99 -4.15 -1.86 -4.18
C PHE A 99 -3.45 -1.43 -5.45
N ILE A 100 -4.23 -1.19 -6.51
CA ILE A 100 -3.72 -0.58 -7.74
C ILE A 100 -4.59 0.62 -8.09
N THR A 101 -4.01 1.82 -8.05
CA THR A 101 -4.69 3.05 -8.44
C THR A 101 -4.71 3.18 -9.96
N LEU A 102 -5.86 3.63 -10.48
CA LEU A 102 -6.16 3.71 -11.91
C LEU A 102 -6.38 5.17 -12.38
N GLY A 103 -5.81 6.15 -11.65
CA GLY A 103 -6.05 7.57 -11.89
C GLY A 103 -7.52 7.94 -11.69
N GLU A 104 -8.13 8.66 -12.65
CA GLU A 104 -9.55 9.09 -12.59
C GLU A 104 -10.55 7.91 -12.51
N ARG A 105 -10.12 6.69 -12.86
CA ARG A 105 -10.94 5.48 -12.74
C ARG A 105 -10.97 4.93 -11.31
N GLY A 106 -10.24 5.53 -10.36
CA GLY A 106 -10.22 5.15 -8.94
C GLY A 106 -9.21 4.07 -8.59
N VAL A 107 -9.62 3.05 -7.84
CA VAL A 107 -8.74 2.00 -7.35
C VAL A 107 -9.36 0.62 -7.52
N ILE A 108 -8.56 -0.35 -7.89
CA ILE A 108 -8.89 -1.77 -7.71
C ILE A 108 -8.08 -2.33 -6.54
N PHE A 109 -8.66 -3.29 -5.83
CA PHE A 109 -7.93 -4.06 -4.84
C PHE A 109 -8.30 -5.54 -4.90
N TYR A 110 -7.38 -6.38 -4.44
CA TYR A 110 -7.60 -7.81 -4.25
C TYR A 110 -7.16 -8.21 -2.86
N ASN A 111 -8.07 -8.83 -2.11
CA ASN A 111 -7.88 -9.23 -0.72
C ASN A 111 -7.78 -10.75 -0.53
N GLY A 112 -7.49 -11.50 -1.58
CA GLY A 112 -7.47 -12.96 -1.59
C GLY A 112 -8.81 -13.62 -1.92
N LYS A 113 -9.90 -12.84 -2.09
CA LYS A 113 -11.23 -13.35 -2.42
C LYS A 113 -11.72 -12.86 -3.77
N ASN A 114 -11.88 -11.56 -3.91
CA ASN A 114 -12.41 -10.93 -5.11
C ASN A 114 -11.61 -9.70 -5.50
N ILE A 115 -11.46 -9.46 -6.81
CA ILE A 115 -11.03 -8.17 -7.33
C ILE A 115 -12.23 -7.23 -7.22
N THR A 116 -12.06 -6.13 -6.51
CA THR A 116 -13.08 -5.10 -6.31
C THR A 116 -12.61 -3.79 -6.89
N HIS A 117 -13.45 -3.13 -7.65
CA HIS A 117 -13.20 -1.79 -8.19
C HIS A 117 -14.02 -0.76 -7.41
N ILE A 118 -13.38 0.31 -7.00
CA ILE A 118 -14.00 1.50 -6.40
C ILE A 118 -13.76 2.66 -7.36
N GLU A 119 -14.83 3.19 -7.91
CA GLU A 119 -14.77 4.30 -8.86
C GLU A 119 -14.10 5.53 -8.25
N GLY A 120 -13.34 6.24 -9.08
CA GLY A 120 -12.71 7.50 -8.74
C GLY A 120 -13.64 8.69 -8.90
N GLU A 121 -13.15 9.86 -8.55
CA GLU A 121 -13.83 11.13 -8.78
C GLU A 121 -13.24 11.82 -10.02
N LYS A 122 -14.10 12.27 -10.93
CA LYS A 122 -13.67 13.04 -12.10
C LYS A 122 -13.40 14.49 -11.69
N VAL A 123 -12.15 14.87 -11.72
CA VAL A 123 -11.71 16.21 -11.34
C VAL A 123 -10.79 16.81 -12.41
N LYS A 124 -10.59 18.12 -12.38
CA LYS A 124 -9.59 18.76 -13.22
C LYS A 124 -8.23 18.58 -12.58
N VAL A 125 -7.40 17.74 -13.17
CA VAL A 125 -6.03 17.47 -12.70
C VAL A 125 -5.11 18.64 -13.08
N VAL A 126 -4.39 19.16 -12.10
CA VAL A 126 -3.32 20.17 -12.23
C VAL A 126 -1.97 19.49 -12.13
N ASP A 127 -1.74 18.68 -11.09
CA ASP A 127 -0.54 17.89 -10.88
C ASP A 127 -0.91 16.54 -10.25
N THR A 128 -0.15 15.51 -10.55
CA THR A 128 -0.34 14.15 -10.00
C THR A 128 0.64 13.79 -8.88
N ILE A 129 1.57 14.70 -8.55
CA ILE A 129 2.54 14.48 -7.47
C ILE A 129 1.80 14.34 -6.13
N GLY A 130 2.17 13.32 -5.37
CA GLY A 130 1.58 13.05 -4.07
C GLY A 130 0.21 12.34 -4.09
N ALA A 131 -0.41 12.13 -5.25
CA ALA A 131 -1.71 11.43 -5.33
C ALA A 131 -1.64 10.01 -4.73
N GLY A 132 -0.59 9.25 -5.06
CA GLY A 132 -0.37 7.90 -4.53
C GLY A 132 -0.12 7.90 -3.02
N ASP A 133 0.73 8.81 -2.54
CA ASP A 133 1.04 8.94 -1.11
C ASP A 133 -0.18 9.36 -0.30
N SER A 134 -0.98 10.28 -0.84
CA SER A 134 -2.24 10.72 -0.23
C SER A 134 -3.27 9.59 -0.17
N HIS A 135 -3.37 8.79 -1.23
CA HIS A 135 -4.27 7.66 -1.29
C HIS A 135 -3.91 6.61 -0.23
N ILE A 136 -2.66 6.15 -0.18
CA ILE A 136 -2.24 5.16 0.82
C ILE A 136 -2.31 5.73 2.24
N GLY A 137 -1.96 6.99 2.44
CA GLY A 137 -2.09 7.69 3.72
C GLY A 137 -3.54 7.70 4.22
N ALA A 138 -4.51 7.93 3.33
CA ALA A 138 -5.93 7.88 3.65
C ALA A 138 -6.42 6.45 3.99
N ILE A 139 -5.89 5.41 3.31
CA ILE A 139 -6.16 4.00 3.65
C ILE A 139 -5.67 3.69 5.08
N ILE A 140 -4.43 4.06 5.41
CA ILE A 140 -3.84 3.85 6.74
C ILE A 140 -4.66 4.60 7.81
N SER A 141 -5.02 5.85 7.54
CA SER A 141 -5.82 6.67 8.45
C SER A 141 -7.22 6.09 8.69
N ALA A 142 -7.89 5.61 7.63
CA ALA A 142 -9.20 4.99 7.74
C ALA A 142 -9.16 3.69 8.58
N TYR A 143 -8.11 2.89 8.43
CA TYR A 143 -7.87 1.72 9.27
C TYR A 143 -7.65 2.11 10.73
N SER A 144 -6.76 3.06 11.02
CA SER A 144 -6.45 3.49 12.38
C SER A 144 -7.69 4.06 13.09
N LEU A 145 -8.47 4.92 12.43
CA LEU A 145 -9.72 5.47 12.97
C LEU A 145 -10.78 4.38 13.25
N TRP A 146 -10.83 3.35 12.41
CA TRP A 146 -11.73 2.21 12.65
C TRP A 146 -11.27 1.38 13.85
N ALA A 147 -9.97 1.09 13.97
CA ALA A 147 -9.41 0.33 15.07
C ALA A 147 -9.63 1.04 16.42
N ASP A 148 -9.37 2.36 16.47
CA ASP A 148 -9.64 3.20 17.65
C ASP A 148 -11.11 3.16 18.07
N LYS A 149 -12.02 3.26 17.09
CA LYS A 149 -13.47 3.24 17.35
C LYS A 149 -13.95 1.90 17.92
N MET A 150 -13.33 0.81 17.50
CA MET A 150 -13.73 -0.53 17.93
C MET A 150 -13.20 -0.89 19.32
N ASN A 151 -12.35 -0.07 19.95
CA ASN A 151 -11.75 -0.30 21.26
C ASN A 151 -11.07 -1.67 21.44
N PHE A 152 -10.57 -2.25 20.35
CA PHE A 152 -9.95 -3.57 20.36
C PHE A 152 -8.56 -3.54 19.72
N ASN A 153 -7.74 -4.53 20.05
CA ASN A 153 -6.61 -4.96 19.25
C ASN A 153 -7.12 -5.52 17.91
N CYS A 154 -7.61 -4.63 17.05
CA CYS A 154 -8.18 -4.99 15.76
C CYS A 154 -7.05 -5.11 14.76
N SER A 155 -6.81 -6.33 14.25
CA SER A 155 -5.84 -6.55 13.20
C SER A 155 -6.32 -5.99 11.84
N TRP A 156 -5.37 -5.74 10.94
CA TRP A 156 -5.67 -5.41 9.55
C TRP A 156 -6.61 -6.43 8.88
N SER A 157 -6.45 -7.73 9.19
CA SER A 157 -7.32 -8.77 8.64
C SER A 157 -8.77 -8.64 9.11
N ASN A 158 -9.01 -8.15 10.33
CA ASN A 158 -10.35 -7.85 10.82
C ASN A 158 -10.98 -6.71 10.03
N TYR A 159 -10.21 -5.64 9.78
CA TYR A 159 -10.67 -4.50 8.97
C TYR A 159 -11.05 -4.92 7.54
N LEU A 160 -10.25 -5.78 6.90
CA LEU A 160 -10.56 -6.31 5.57
C LEU A 160 -11.87 -7.11 5.51
N ASN A 161 -12.28 -7.74 6.61
CA ASN A 161 -13.53 -8.48 6.70
C ASN A 161 -14.75 -7.59 7.02
N GLU A 162 -14.53 -6.37 7.50
CA GLU A 162 -15.55 -5.34 7.74
C GLU A 162 -15.87 -4.56 6.45
N ASN A 163 -16.46 -5.23 5.47
CA ASN A 163 -16.67 -4.72 4.12
C ASN A 163 -17.15 -3.26 4.06
N ASN A 164 -18.11 -2.87 4.91
CA ASN A 164 -18.64 -1.50 4.90
C ASN A 164 -17.60 -0.45 5.28
N TYR A 165 -16.77 -0.73 6.28
CA TYR A 165 -15.72 0.20 6.73
C TYR A 165 -14.56 0.24 5.75
N PHE A 166 -14.14 -0.93 5.26
CA PHE A 166 -13.05 -1.04 4.30
C PHE A 166 -13.39 -0.32 2.97
N ILE A 167 -14.57 -0.55 2.40
CA ILE A 167 -15.03 0.13 1.19
C ILE A 167 -15.16 1.66 1.39
N LYS A 168 -15.64 2.09 2.57
CA LYS A 168 -15.67 3.53 2.91
C LYS A 168 -14.26 4.12 3.00
N GLY A 169 -13.29 3.39 3.55
CA GLY A 169 -11.89 3.79 3.56
C GLY A 169 -11.32 3.96 2.16
N CYS A 170 -11.59 3.03 1.24
CA CYS A 170 -11.16 3.13 -0.16
C CYS A 170 -11.81 4.33 -0.89
N LYS A 171 -13.11 4.58 -0.65
CA LYS A 171 -13.78 5.77 -1.20
C LYS A 171 -13.19 7.08 -0.67
N LEU A 172 -12.89 7.14 0.63
CA LEU A 172 -12.21 8.28 1.23
C LEU A 172 -10.82 8.48 0.59
N ALA A 173 -10.07 7.42 0.37
CA ALA A 173 -8.76 7.49 -0.25
C ALA A 173 -8.82 8.03 -1.69
N ASN A 174 -9.78 7.58 -2.51
CA ASN A 174 -10.02 8.13 -3.84
C ASN A 174 -10.34 9.63 -3.77
N LYS A 175 -11.20 10.04 -2.83
CA LYS A 175 -11.55 11.45 -2.65
C LYS A 175 -10.35 12.30 -2.24
N VAL A 176 -9.57 11.88 -1.25
CA VAL A 176 -8.37 12.60 -0.81
C VAL A 176 -7.36 12.74 -1.95
N ALA A 177 -7.11 11.67 -2.70
CA ALA A 177 -6.23 11.72 -3.87
C ALA A 177 -6.76 12.67 -4.95
N SER A 178 -8.08 12.72 -5.18
CA SER A 178 -8.71 13.64 -6.14
C SER A 178 -8.58 15.10 -5.73
N GLU A 179 -8.62 15.41 -4.45
CA GLU A 179 -8.42 16.77 -3.94
C GLU A 179 -6.96 17.23 -4.10
N VAL A 180 -6.00 16.34 -3.84
CA VAL A 180 -4.55 16.65 -3.97
C VAL A 180 -4.16 17.00 -5.40
N VAL A 181 -4.72 16.34 -6.40
CA VAL A 181 -4.34 16.58 -7.80
C VAL A 181 -4.93 17.87 -8.41
N GLN A 182 -5.72 18.62 -7.67
CA GLN A 182 -6.35 19.88 -8.10
C GLN A 182 -5.59 21.13 -7.70
N VAL A 183 -4.53 21.01 -6.92
CA VAL A 183 -3.73 22.12 -6.39
C VAL A 183 -2.33 22.20 -6.96
#